data_ffed69b35600380a1659aaa423f64853
#
_entry.id   ffed69b35600380a1659aaa423f64853
#
_cell.length_a   1.000
_cell.length_b   1.000
_cell.length_c   1.000
_cell.angle_alpha   90.00
_cell.angle_beta   90.00
_cell.angle_gamma   90.00
#
_symmetry.space_group_name_H-M   'P 1'
#
loop_
_entity.id
_entity.type
_entity.pdbx_description
1 polymer ?
#
loop_
_entity_poly.entity_id
_entity_poly.type
_entity_poly.pdbx_seq_one_letter_code
_entity_poly.pdbx_strand_id
1 'polypeptide(L)' 'MFRPKGYYTDGGYIGFLPDGRKQYFPTYDEYMDYLEEDDAA' A
#
# COMPACT_ATOMS: atom_id res chain seq x y z
N MET A 1 1.31 14.94 -5.17
CA MET A 1 1.87 13.62 -5.47
C MET A 1 1.83 12.71 -4.24
N PHE A 2 1.29 11.52 -4.42
CA PHE A 2 1.15 10.58 -3.31
C PHE A 2 2.48 9.91 -2.97
N ARG A 3 2.76 9.79 -1.70
CA ARG A 3 3.97 9.11 -1.24
C ARG A 3 3.59 7.83 -0.51
N PRO A 4 4.10 6.69 -0.96
CA PRO A 4 3.80 5.43 -0.28
C PRO A 4 4.29 5.46 1.15
N LYS A 5 3.42 5.05 2.06
CA LYS A 5 3.83 4.94 3.45
C LYS A 5 2.90 3.99 4.19
N GLY A 6 3.38 3.49 5.31
CA GLY A 6 2.61 2.54 6.08
C GLY A 6 3.47 1.99 7.19
N TYR A 7 3.11 0.82 7.69
CA TYR A 7 3.84 0.22 8.78
C TYR A 7 3.66 -1.30 8.75
N TYR A 8 4.62 -2.01 9.32
CA TYR A 8 4.56 -3.45 9.39
C TYR A 8 3.74 -3.90 10.59
N THR A 9 3.04 -5.02 10.40
CA THR A 9 2.28 -5.63 11.47
C THR A 9 2.66 -7.09 11.58
N ASP A 10 2.09 -7.77 12.57
CA ASP A 10 2.37 -9.18 12.78
C ASP A 10 2.05 -10.03 11.56
N GLY A 11 0.98 -9.69 10.89
CA GLY A 11 0.54 -10.50 9.77
C GLY A 11 0.95 -9.99 8.41
N GLY A 12 1.57 -8.81 8.34
CA GLY A 12 1.94 -8.27 7.04
C GLY A 12 2.23 -6.79 7.09
N TYR A 13 1.70 -6.06 6.14
CA TYR A 13 1.98 -4.65 6.00
C TYR A 13 0.68 -3.88 5.82
N ILE A 14 0.54 -2.78 6.56
CA ILE A 14 -0.60 -1.88 6.37
C ILE A 14 -0.11 -0.69 5.57
N GLY A 15 -0.66 -0.52 4.38
CA GLY A 15 -0.24 0.56 3.49
C GLY A 15 -1.34 1.59 3.30
N PHE A 16 -0.95 2.85 3.28
CA PHE A 16 -1.90 3.95 3.07
C PHE A 16 -2.14 4.14 1.58
N LEU A 17 -3.37 4.44 1.24
CA LEU A 17 -3.79 4.62 -0.15
C LEU A 17 -3.93 6.08 -0.48
N PRO A 18 -3.85 6.43 -1.78
CA PRO A 18 -3.95 7.83 -2.20
C PRO A 18 -5.28 8.50 -1.84
N ASP A 19 -6.32 7.70 -1.65
CA ASP A 19 -7.64 8.26 -1.34
C ASP A 19 -7.82 8.53 0.15
N GLY A 20 -6.78 8.31 0.96
CA GLY A 20 -6.85 8.56 2.40
C GLY A 20 -7.19 7.36 3.22
N ARG A 21 -7.30 6.21 2.59
CA ARG A 21 -7.60 4.97 3.29
C ARG A 21 -6.35 4.18 3.55
N LYS A 22 -6.49 3.10 4.29
CA LYS A 22 -5.38 2.19 4.51
C LYS A 22 -5.89 0.77 4.29
N GLN A 23 -4.98 -0.10 3.89
CA GLN A 23 -5.36 -1.46 3.58
C GLN A 23 -4.24 -2.42 3.96
N TYR A 24 -4.65 -3.62 4.36
CA TYR A 24 -3.72 -4.68 4.71
C TYR A 24 -3.18 -5.36 3.46
N PHE A 25 -1.87 -5.59 3.46
CA PHE A 25 -1.21 -6.35 2.40
C PHE A 25 -0.33 -7.42 3.04
N PRO A 26 -0.26 -8.60 2.43
CA PRO A 26 0.58 -9.66 2.99
C PRO A 26 2.06 -9.29 3.02
N THR A 27 2.51 -8.51 2.05
CA THR A 27 3.89 -8.07 1.99
C THR A 27 3.95 -6.65 1.46
N TYR A 28 5.11 -6.02 1.66
CA TYR A 28 5.33 -4.69 1.14
C TYR A 28 5.27 -4.69 -0.40
N ASP A 29 5.77 -5.75 -1.00
CA ASP A 29 5.75 -5.88 -2.46
C ASP A 29 4.33 -5.84 -3.00
N GLU A 30 3.42 -6.50 -2.31
CA GLU A 30 2.02 -6.48 -2.71
C GLU A 30 1.46 -5.08 -2.67
N TYR A 31 1.83 -4.32 -1.65
CA TYR A 31 1.39 -2.95 -1.51
C TYR A 31 1.89 -2.10 -2.67
N MET A 32 3.17 -2.23 -3.01
CA MET A 32 3.74 -1.45 -4.10
C MET A 32 3.12 -1.84 -5.43
N ASP A 33 2.88 -3.13 -5.61
CA ASP A 33 2.25 -3.61 -6.83
C ASP A 33 0.84 -3.02 -6.99
N TYR A 34 0.12 -2.96 -5.90
CA TYR A 34 -1.22 -2.39 -5.91
C TYR A 34 -1.18 -0.91 -6.33
N LEU A 35 -0.24 -0.17 -5.78
CA LEU A 35 -0.11 1.24 -6.11
C LEU A 35 0.26 1.44 -7.57
N GLU A 36 1.16 0.62 -8.07
CA GLU A 36 1.59 0.72 -9.45
C GLU A 36 0.44 0.44 -10.40
N GLU A 37 -0.33 -0.55 -10.09
CA GLU A 37 -1.46 -0.93 -10.93
C GLU A 37 -2.47 0.21 -11.00
N ASP A 38 -2.73 0.82 -9.87
CA ASP A 38 -3.69 1.91 -9.79
C ASP A 38 -3.19 3.12 -10.55
N ASP A 39 -1.90 3.36 -10.47
CA ASP A 39 -1.29 4.52 -11.09
C ASP A 39 -1.15 4.34 -12.60
N ALA A 40 -1.04 3.12 -13.05
CA ALA A 40 -0.85 2.83 -14.46
C ALA A 40 -2.10 3.13 -15.30
N ALA A 41 -3.22 3.24 -14.67
CA ALA A 41 -4.46 3.57 -15.37
C ALA A 41 -4.52 5.05 -15.73
#